data_a6fc34d15ac2cf9f8e2a36059dfd20ad
#
_entry.id   a6fc34d15ac2cf9f8e2a36059dfd20ad
#
_cell.length_a   1.000
_cell.length_b   1.000
_cell.length_c   1.000
_cell.angle_alpha   90.00
_cell.angle_beta   90.00
_cell.angle_gamma   90.00
#
_symmetry.space_group_name_H-M   'P 1'
#
loop_
_entity.id
_entity.type
_entity.pdbx_description
1 polymer ?
#
loop_
_entity_poly.entity_id
_entity_poly.type
_entity_poly.pdbx_seq_one_letter_code
_entity_poly.pdbx_strand_id
1 'polypeptide(L)'
;MSESKYVLVTGAGTGLGRAITVALTAAGHHVLAVGRTPATLEAAVAAAHGPGTAAAWVTDVTDPEAVQTLFGEVENRWGRLDVLINNAGLFGASQPVDEVSVRDWQRVIDTNLTGSFLCARAAFGLMKRQLPGGGRIINNGSISAHVPRPNAVAYTASKHAVTGLTKALALEGRAHDIAVGQIDIGNAATELTAGIAAGAVQADGSVRPEPTIDASHVAAMIVQTIALPSEVNVPFLTVMANGMPYMGRG
;
A
#
# COMPACT_ATOMS: atom_id res chain seq x y z
N MET A 1 -4.84 -25.50 3.57
CA MET A 1 -4.96 -24.14 4.14
C MET A 1 -3.57 -23.55 4.12
N SER A 2 -3.39 -22.33 3.63
CA SER A 2 -2.09 -21.64 3.73
C SER A 2 -1.73 -21.41 5.20
N GLU A 3 -0.45 -21.45 5.52
CA GLU A 3 0.06 -21.14 6.85
C GLU A 3 -0.35 -19.72 7.26
N SER A 4 -0.76 -19.55 8.52
CA SER A 4 -1.12 -18.24 9.08
C SER A 4 0.13 -17.33 9.10
N LYS A 5 -0.03 -16.06 8.72
CA LYS A 5 1.07 -15.08 8.61
C LYS A 5 0.82 -13.87 9.50
N TYR A 6 1.89 -13.26 9.97
CA TYR A 6 1.90 -11.98 10.69
C TYR A 6 2.10 -10.84 9.68
N VAL A 7 1.08 -10.02 9.52
CA VAL A 7 1.00 -9.00 8.46
C VAL A 7 0.84 -7.60 9.07
N LEU A 8 1.66 -6.67 8.63
CA LEU A 8 1.51 -5.25 8.95
C LEU A 8 0.94 -4.52 7.73
N VAL A 9 -0.16 -3.79 7.91
CA VAL A 9 -0.80 -2.99 6.87
C VAL A 9 -0.78 -1.52 7.27
N THR A 10 -0.10 -0.67 6.50
CA THR A 10 -0.12 0.78 6.73
C THR A 10 -1.31 1.43 6.02
N GLY A 11 -1.83 2.54 6.56
CA GLY A 11 -3.04 3.16 6.04
C GLY A 11 -4.28 2.27 6.12
N ALA A 12 -4.37 1.43 7.16
CA ALA A 12 -5.35 0.36 7.30
C ALA A 12 -6.76 0.84 7.71
N GLY A 13 -6.91 2.09 8.15
CA GLY A 13 -8.18 2.57 8.74
C GLY A 13 -9.31 2.80 7.74
N THR A 14 -9.02 3.04 6.46
CA THR A 14 -10.02 3.40 5.44
C THR A 14 -9.76 2.71 4.10
N GLY A 15 -10.70 2.82 3.20
CA GLY A 15 -10.56 2.46 1.79
C GLY A 15 -9.93 1.09 1.56
N LEU A 16 -8.89 1.07 0.75
CA LEU A 16 -8.20 -0.16 0.38
C LEU A 16 -7.51 -0.83 1.57
N GLY A 17 -6.88 -0.07 2.48
CA GLY A 17 -6.20 -0.64 3.65
C GLY A 17 -7.17 -1.40 4.57
N ARG A 18 -8.39 -0.88 4.76
CA ARG A 18 -9.45 -1.57 5.49
C ARG A 18 -9.90 -2.85 4.77
N ALA A 19 -10.11 -2.78 3.44
CA ALA A 19 -10.47 -3.96 2.65
C ALA A 19 -9.41 -5.06 2.71
N ILE A 20 -8.13 -4.69 2.66
CA ILE A 20 -7.00 -5.61 2.81
C ILE A 20 -7.01 -6.25 4.21
N THR A 21 -7.18 -5.47 5.27
CA THR A 21 -7.24 -5.97 6.65
C THR A 21 -8.34 -7.01 6.82
N VAL A 22 -9.55 -6.72 6.32
CA VAL A 22 -10.70 -7.64 6.36
C VAL A 22 -10.42 -8.92 5.57
N ALA A 23 -9.89 -8.81 4.35
CA ALA A 23 -9.61 -9.98 3.52
C ALA A 23 -8.51 -10.88 4.12
N LEU A 24 -7.48 -10.28 4.72
CA LEU A 24 -6.40 -11.04 5.38
C LEU A 24 -6.87 -11.79 6.61
N THR A 25 -7.69 -11.17 7.44
CA THR A 25 -8.25 -11.85 8.63
C THR A 25 -9.22 -12.96 8.23
N ALA A 26 -10.05 -12.74 7.20
CA ALA A 26 -10.91 -13.78 6.63
C ALA A 26 -10.11 -14.98 6.10
N ALA A 27 -8.90 -14.74 5.57
CA ALA A 27 -7.98 -15.78 5.10
C ALA A 27 -7.17 -16.45 6.23
N GLY A 28 -7.31 -16.03 7.49
CA GLY A 28 -6.67 -16.64 8.65
C GLY A 28 -5.33 -16.02 9.07
N HIS A 29 -5.02 -14.80 8.58
CA HIS A 29 -3.78 -14.11 8.94
C HIS A 29 -3.96 -13.20 10.15
N HIS A 30 -2.86 -12.90 10.86
CA HIS A 30 -2.82 -11.97 11.97
C HIS A 30 -2.36 -10.59 11.49
N VAL A 31 -3.21 -9.58 11.63
CA VAL A 31 -2.98 -8.25 11.03
C VAL A 31 -2.75 -7.19 12.11
N LEU A 32 -1.67 -6.43 12.00
CA LEU A 32 -1.52 -5.15 12.68
C LEU A 32 -1.95 -4.04 11.72
N ALA A 33 -3.10 -3.46 12.01
CA ALA A 33 -3.71 -2.38 11.24
C ALA A 33 -3.14 -1.03 11.71
N VAL A 34 -2.33 -0.38 10.87
CA VAL A 34 -1.57 0.83 11.22
C VAL A 34 -2.11 2.05 10.50
N GLY A 35 -2.24 3.17 11.20
CA GLY A 35 -2.69 4.44 10.66
C GLY A 35 -2.69 5.55 11.71
N ARG A 36 -3.11 6.76 11.33
CA ARG A 36 -3.05 7.94 12.20
C ARG A 36 -4.28 8.17 13.06
N THR A 37 -5.43 7.65 12.64
CA THR A 37 -6.73 7.98 13.24
C THR A 37 -7.28 6.79 14.01
N PRO A 38 -7.31 6.84 15.36
CA PRO A 38 -7.77 5.72 16.20
C PRO A 38 -9.15 5.20 15.79
N ALA A 39 -10.14 6.06 15.65
CA ALA A 39 -11.51 5.67 15.35
C ALA A 39 -11.68 4.89 14.05
N THR A 40 -10.91 5.27 12.99
CA THR A 40 -10.96 4.55 11.71
C THR A 40 -10.27 3.20 11.79
N LEU A 41 -9.20 3.08 12.58
CA LEU A 41 -8.51 1.82 12.82
C LEU A 41 -9.39 0.86 13.63
N GLU A 42 -10.04 1.36 14.68
CA GLU A 42 -10.99 0.58 15.48
C GLU A 42 -12.14 0.06 14.62
N ALA A 43 -12.70 0.90 13.74
CA ALA A 43 -13.72 0.49 12.79
C ALA A 43 -13.22 -0.58 11.80
N ALA A 44 -11.96 -0.48 11.33
CA ALA A 44 -11.35 -1.49 10.47
C ALA A 44 -11.15 -2.82 11.20
N VAL A 45 -10.70 -2.79 12.46
CA VAL A 45 -10.54 -3.97 13.31
C VAL A 45 -11.90 -4.60 13.63
N ALA A 46 -12.93 -3.80 13.92
CA ALA A 46 -14.28 -4.29 14.20
C ALA A 46 -14.93 -4.95 12.96
N ALA A 47 -14.56 -4.52 11.76
CA ALA A 47 -15.01 -5.13 10.51
C ALA A 47 -14.27 -6.45 10.18
N ALA A 48 -13.14 -6.73 10.84
CA ALA A 48 -12.38 -7.95 10.65
C ALA A 48 -13.18 -9.17 11.11
N HIS A 49 -13.11 -10.25 10.35
CA HIS A 49 -13.82 -11.49 10.63
C HIS A 49 -13.01 -12.69 10.12
N GLY A 50 -13.49 -13.90 10.47
CA GLY A 50 -12.84 -15.16 10.06
C GLY A 50 -11.87 -15.68 11.11
N PRO A 51 -11.00 -16.64 10.75
CA PRO A 51 -10.11 -17.31 11.71
C PRO A 51 -8.87 -16.50 12.10
N GLY A 52 -8.56 -15.42 11.37
CA GLY A 52 -7.46 -14.50 11.69
C GLY A 52 -7.81 -13.50 12.77
N THR A 53 -6.85 -12.64 13.10
CA THR A 53 -7.02 -11.56 14.08
C THR A 53 -6.57 -10.22 13.53
N ALA A 54 -7.16 -9.12 14.00
CA ALA A 54 -6.68 -7.79 13.74
C ALA A 54 -6.47 -7.02 15.04
N ALA A 55 -5.44 -6.17 15.08
CA ALA A 55 -5.21 -5.21 16.15
C ALA A 55 -4.87 -3.85 15.56
N ALA A 56 -5.31 -2.77 16.20
CA ALA A 56 -5.03 -1.41 15.79
C ALA A 56 -3.72 -0.90 16.41
N TRP A 57 -2.95 -0.12 15.66
CA TRP A 57 -1.79 0.61 16.16
C TRP A 57 -1.70 2.00 15.54
N VAL A 58 -1.70 3.02 16.37
CA VAL A 58 -1.67 4.41 15.91
C VAL A 58 -0.23 4.82 15.62
N THR A 59 0.06 5.15 14.36
CA THR A 59 1.40 5.60 13.92
C THR A 59 1.27 6.55 12.73
N ASP A 60 2.05 7.61 12.73
CA ASP A 60 2.36 8.36 11.51
C ASP A 60 3.61 7.75 10.86
N VAL A 61 3.46 7.19 9.65
CA VAL A 61 4.55 6.55 8.92
C VAL A 61 5.62 7.54 8.44
N THR A 62 5.34 8.86 8.51
CA THR A 62 6.29 9.91 8.16
C THR A 62 7.25 10.24 9.29
N ASP A 63 6.97 9.76 10.51
CA ASP A 63 7.79 9.94 11.70
C ASP A 63 8.73 8.73 11.90
N PRO A 64 10.07 8.90 11.76
CA PRO A 64 11.01 7.80 11.93
C PRO A 64 11.01 7.15 13.32
N GLU A 65 10.78 7.93 14.39
CA GLU A 65 10.75 7.43 15.76
C GLU A 65 9.48 6.63 16.03
N ALA A 66 8.34 7.11 15.53
CA ALA A 66 7.08 6.39 15.60
C ALA A 66 7.13 5.07 14.82
N VAL A 67 7.79 5.04 13.66
CA VAL A 67 8.01 3.81 12.89
C VAL A 67 8.95 2.86 13.66
N GLN A 68 10.00 3.34 14.28
CA GLN A 68 10.87 2.51 15.11
C GLN A 68 10.10 1.87 16.27
N THR A 69 9.26 2.64 16.96
CA THR A 69 8.39 2.16 18.05
C THR A 69 7.40 1.09 17.55
N LEU A 70 6.77 1.32 16.38
CA LEU A 70 5.87 0.35 15.75
C LEU A 70 6.58 -1.00 15.50
N PHE A 71 7.78 -0.99 14.95
CA PHE A 71 8.49 -2.24 14.67
C PHE A 71 9.04 -2.91 15.92
N GLY A 72 9.33 -2.16 16.99
CA GLY A 72 9.56 -2.71 18.33
C GLY A 72 8.34 -3.45 18.86
N GLU A 73 7.13 -2.91 18.69
CA GLU A 73 5.89 -3.59 19.05
C GLU A 73 5.66 -4.87 18.23
N VAL A 74 5.91 -4.84 16.92
CA VAL A 74 5.83 -6.03 16.05
C VAL A 74 6.76 -7.14 16.57
N GLU A 75 8.00 -6.79 16.90
CA GLU A 75 8.99 -7.73 17.42
C GLU A 75 8.58 -8.28 18.80
N ASN A 76 8.09 -7.42 19.71
CA ASN A 76 7.60 -7.84 21.04
C ASN A 76 6.37 -8.75 20.95
N ARG A 77 5.45 -8.45 20.04
CA ARG A 77 4.16 -9.14 19.91
C ARG A 77 4.29 -10.51 19.22
N TRP A 78 5.10 -10.58 18.17
CA TRP A 78 5.16 -11.73 17.29
C TRP A 78 6.55 -12.35 17.13
N GLY A 79 7.61 -11.64 17.50
CA GLY A 79 8.99 -12.06 17.28
C GLY A 79 9.40 -12.04 15.80
N ARG A 80 8.47 -11.78 14.90
CA ARG A 80 8.67 -11.82 13.44
C ARG A 80 7.65 -10.97 12.68
N LEU A 81 7.93 -10.72 11.42
CA LEU A 81 7.01 -10.16 10.45
C LEU A 81 7.11 -10.95 9.15
N ASP A 82 6.00 -11.55 8.71
CA ASP A 82 5.99 -12.31 7.46
C ASP A 82 5.71 -11.41 6.25
N VAL A 83 4.82 -10.40 6.42
CA VAL A 83 4.43 -9.51 5.33
C VAL A 83 4.30 -8.07 5.80
N LEU A 84 4.91 -7.14 5.06
CA LEU A 84 4.62 -5.71 5.12
C LEU A 84 3.79 -5.31 3.89
N ILE A 85 2.68 -4.60 4.11
CA ILE A 85 1.91 -3.95 3.05
C ILE A 85 2.01 -2.44 3.24
N ASN A 86 2.85 -1.78 2.46
CA ASN A 86 2.99 -0.34 2.39
C ASN A 86 1.83 0.25 1.57
N ASN A 87 0.71 0.49 2.24
CA ASN A 87 -0.49 1.01 1.61
C ASN A 87 -0.79 2.48 1.99
N ALA A 88 -0.20 3.01 3.06
CA ALA A 88 -0.38 4.41 3.42
C ALA A 88 -0.03 5.34 2.25
N GLY A 89 -0.94 6.26 1.93
CA GLY A 89 -0.73 7.20 0.84
C GLY A 89 -1.85 8.22 0.73
N LEU A 90 -1.57 9.30 0.03
CA LEU A 90 -2.52 10.35 -0.28
C LEU A 90 -2.28 10.90 -1.70
N PHE A 91 -3.33 11.43 -2.30
CA PHE A 91 -3.26 11.98 -3.66
C PHE A 91 -2.64 13.39 -3.69
N GLY A 92 -2.93 14.20 -2.66
CA GLY A 92 -2.54 15.60 -2.59
C GLY A 92 -3.53 16.53 -3.31
N ALA A 93 -3.11 17.77 -3.55
CA ALA A 93 -3.90 18.74 -4.28
C ALA A 93 -3.97 18.37 -5.77
N SER A 94 -5.17 18.46 -6.35
CA SER A 94 -5.38 18.31 -7.80
C SER A 94 -5.38 19.68 -8.45
N GLN A 95 -4.20 20.17 -8.85
CA GLN A 95 -3.97 21.52 -9.35
C GLN A 95 -2.89 21.54 -10.44
N PRO A 96 -2.86 22.54 -11.33
CA PRO A 96 -1.74 22.80 -12.22
C PRO A 96 -0.42 22.88 -11.45
N VAL A 97 0.68 22.51 -12.09
CA VAL A 97 1.98 22.35 -11.41
C VAL A 97 2.48 23.64 -10.74
N ASP A 98 2.22 24.78 -11.33
CA ASP A 98 2.61 26.12 -10.82
C ASP A 98 1.75 26.60 -9.62
N GLU A 99 0.60 25.97 -9.40
CA GLU A 99 -0.29 26.25 -8.27
C GLU A 99 -0.07 25.30 -7.07
N VAL A 100 0.64 24.18 -7.27
CA VAL A 100 0.91 23.21 -6.18
C VAL A 100 1.86 23.83 -5.17
N SER A 101 1.41 23.97 -3.92
CA SER A 101 2.29 24.48 -2.87
C SER A 101 3.43 23.51 -2.56
N VAL A 102 4.61 24.02 -2.22
CA VAL A 102 5.75 23.19 -1.77
C VAL A 102 5.35 22.33 -0.56
N ARG A 103 4.48 22.84 0.30
CA ARG A 103 3.96 22.09 1.46
C ARG A 103 3.13 20.88 1.04
N ASP A 104 2.24 21.01 0.05
CA ASP A 104 1.43 19.89 -0.44
C ASP A 104 2.29 18.87 -1.18
N TRP A 105 3.24 19.35 -1.99
CA TRP A 105 4.26 18.49 -2.59
C TRP A 105 4.98 17.65 -1.52
N GLN A 106 5.56 18.31 -0.50
CA GLN A 106 6.32 17.65 0.54
C GLN A 106 5.47 16.63 1.29
N ARG A 107 4.23 16.98 1.64
CA ARG A 107 3.30 16.09 2.34
C ARG A 107 3.03 14.80 1.55
N VAL A 108 2.90 14.90 0.21
CA VAL A 108 2.71 13.71 -0.65
C VAL A 108 3.97 12.86 -0.68
N ILE A 109 5.13 13.47 -0.86
CA ILE A 109 6.42 12.76 -0.88
C ILE A 109 6.68 12.08 0.47
N ASP A 110 6.49 12.79 1.57
CA ASP A 110 6.71 12.24 2.92
C ASP A 110 5.83 11.03 3.20
N THR A 111 4.54 11.11 2.83
CA THR A 111 3.63 9.99 3.09
C THR A 111 3.86 8.83 2.13
N ASN A 112 3.87 9.09 0.81
CA ASN A 112 3.83 8.03 -0.20
C ASN A 112 5.20 7.35 -0.39
N LEU A 113 6.29 8.11 -0.30
CA LEU A 113 7.64 7.64 -0.56
C LEU A 113 8.46 7.46 0.72
N THR A 114 8.65 8.52 1.50
CA THR A 114 9.48 8.46 2.72
C THR A 114 8.88 7.49 3.73
N GLY A 115 7.56 7.54 3.97
CA GLY A 115 6.87 6.61 4.87
C GLY A 115 6.98 5.16 4.41
N SER A 116 6.84 4.90 3.10
CA SER A 116 7.04 3.57 2.53
C SER A 116 8.48 3.08 2.71
N PHE A 117 9.46 3.96 2.52
CA PHE A 117 10.88 3.65 2.76
C PHE A 117 11.17 3.35 4.24
N LEU A 118 10.67 4.17 5.17
CA LEU A 118 10.89 3.97 6.61
C LEU A 118 10.33 2.63 7.08
N CYS A 119 9.10 2.30 6.68
CA CYS A 119 8.48 1.03 7.01
C CYS A 119 9.21 -0.15 6.33
N ALA A 120 9.56 -0.02 5.05
CA ALA A 120 10.30 -1.06 4.33
C ALA A 120 11.68 -1.31 4.95
N ARG A 121 12.42 -0.24 5.30
CA ARG A 121 13.73 -0.33 5.97
C ARG A 121 13.63 -1.09 7.30
N ALA A 122 12.64 -0.78 8.12
CA ALA A 122 12.44 -1.43 9.42
C ALA A 122 12.02 -2.91 9.24
N ALA A 123 11.07 -3.19 8.34
CA ALA A 123 10.64 -4.54 8.00
C ALA A 123 11.80 -5.38 7.45
N PHE A 124 12.57 -4.84 6.52
CA PHE A 124 13.72 -5.51 5.93
C PHE A 124 14.75 -5.91 7.00
N GLY A 125 15.04 -5.00 7.94
CA GLY A 125 15.94 -5.29 9.06
C GLY A 125 15.40 -6.40 9.96
N LEU A 126 14.10 -6.43 10.27
CA LEU A 126 13.47 -7.49 11.06
C LEU A 126 13.48 -8.82 10.30
N MET A 127 13.00 -8.84 9.05
CA MET A 127 12.93 -10.03 8.19
C MET A 127 14.31 -10.67 7.96
N LYS A 128 15.37 -9.86 7.93
CA LYS A 128 16.75 -10.35 7.79
C LYS A 128 17.27 -11.06 9.04
N ARG A 129 16.88 -10.62 10.25
CA ARG A 129 17.39 -11.17 11.51
C ARG A 129 16.48 -12.17 12.21
N GLN A 130 15.20 -12.26 11.83
CA GLN A 130 14.26 -13.23 12.39
C GLN A 130 14.60 -14.67 12.01
N LEU A 131 14.08 -15.67 12.76
CA LEU A 131 14.29 -17.09 12.49
C LEU A 131 12.94 -17.82 12.36
N PRO A 132 12.66 -18.52 11.23
CA PRO A 132 13.45 -18.46 10.00
C PRO A 132 13.45 -17.06 9.39
N GLY A 133 14.54 -16.70 8.69
CA GLY A 133 14.68 -15.43 7.99
C GLY A 133 13.72 -15.32 6.78
N GLY A 134 13.69 -14.15 6.15
CA GLY A 134 12.88 -13.89 4.96
C GLY A 134 11.53 -13.26 5.26
N GLY A 135 10.77 -12.98 4.21
CA GLY A 135 9.46 -12.34 4.29
C GLY A 135 9.02 -11.73 2.96
N ARG A 136 7.96 -10.94 2.99
CA ARG A 136 7.44 -10.29 1.80
C ARG A 136 7.09 -8.82 2.05
N ILE A 137 7.49 -7.94 1.13
CA ILE A 137 7.10 -6.52 1.15
C ILE A 137 6.29 -6.24 -0.11
N ILE A 138 5.08 -5.70 0.05
CA ILE A 138 4.21 -5.29 -1.05
C ILE A 138 4.02 -3.78 -0.94
N ASN A 139 4.51 -3.04 -1.93
CA ASN A 139 4.30 -1.61 -2.04
C ASN A 139 3.04 -1.31 -2.85
N ASN A 140 2.17 -0.47 -2.33
CA ASN A 140 1.01 0.04 -3.06
C ASN A 140 1.49 1.10 -4.07
N GLY A 141 1.60 0.70 -5.32
CA GLY A 141 1.86 1.56 -6.45
C GLY A 141 0.63 2.28 -6.97
N SER A 142 0.60 2.49 -8.26
CA SER A 142 -0.53 3.04 -9.00
C SER A 142 -0.23 2.91 -10.49
N ILE A 143 -1.23 2.86 -11.33
CA ILE A 143 -1.05 3.08 -12.78
C ILE A 143 -0.41 4.45 -13.07
N SER A 144 -0.52 5.43 -12.15
CA SER A 144 0.18 6.72 -12.20
C SER A 144 1.71 6.59 -12.01
N ALA A 145 2.22 5.40 -11.67
CA ALA A 145 3.65 5.10 -11.72
C ALA A 145 4.17 4.89 -13.15
N HIS A 146 3.28 4.84 -14.14
CA HIS A 146 3.61 4.59 -15.56
C HIS A 146 3.05 5.67 -16.47
N VAL A 147 1.78 6.06 -16.28
CA VAL A 147 1.08 7.06 -17.10
C VAL A 147 0.52 8.14 -16.18
N PRO A 148 0.98 9.40 -16.31
CA PRO A 148 0.52 10.50 -15.46
C PRO A 148 -0.94 10.86 -15.72
N ARG A 149 -1.55 11.54 -14.73
CA ARG A 149 -2.83 12.22 -14.88
C ARG A 149 -2.60 13.74 -14.83
N PRO A 150 -3.43 14.53 -15.51
CA PRO A 150 -3.42 15.97 -15.32
C PRO A 150 -3.59 16.34 -13.82
N ASN A 151 -2.97 17.42 -13.42
CA ASN A 151 -3.07 17.99 -12.06
C ASN A 151 -2.66 17.03 -10.91
N ALA A 152 -1.74 16.09 -11.18
CA ALA A 152 -1.34 15.07 -10.20
C ALA A 152 0.19 14.97 -10.05
N VAL A 153 0.93 16.09 -10.20
CA VAL A 153 2.40 16.08 -10.28
C VAL A 153 3.05 15.41 -9.07
N ALA A 154 2.65 15.76 -7.84
CA ALA A 154 3.24 15.20 -6.62
C ALA A 154 2.93 13.69 -6.50
N TYR A 155 1.69 13.31 -6.75
CA TYR A 155 1.27 11.90 -6.72
C TYR A 155 2.01 11.07 -7.77
N THR A 156 2.04 11.54 -9.02
CA THR A 156 2.74 10.88 -10.13
C THR A 156 4.22 10.68 -9.80
N ALA A 157 4.91 11.75 -9.37
CA ALA A 157 6.32 11.69 -8.98
C ALA A 157 6.55 10.67 -7.85
N SER A 158 5.71 10.71 -6.80
CA SER A 158 5.82 9.78 -5.68
C SER A 158 5.65 8.32 -6.10
N LYS A 159 4.68 8.02 -6.98
CA LYS A 159 4.41 6.64 -7.42
C LYS A 159 5.48 6.11 -8.39
N HIS A 160 6.08 6.95 -9.24
CA HIS A 160 7.27 6.60 -10.01
C HIS A 160 8.46 6.29 -9.08
N ALA A 161 8.66 7.10 -8.04
CA ALA A 161 9.74 6.88 -7.07
C ALA A 161 9.55 5.58 -6.26
N VAL A 162 8.31 5.23 -5.88
CA VAL A 162 7.99 3.94 -5.23
C VAL A 162 8.37 2.76 -6.14
N THR A 163 8.23 2.89 -7.47
CA THR A 163 8.70 1.85 -8.40
C THR A 163 10.22 1.67 -8.34
N GLY A 164 10.98 2.77 -8.24
CA GLY A 164 12.42 2.72 -8.03
C GLY A 164 12.79 2.05 -6.69
N LEU A 165 12.12 2.45 -5.61
CA LEU A 165 12.27 1.86 -4.28
C LEU A 165 12.00 0.34 -4.30
N THR A 166 10.89 -0.07 -4.94
CA THR A 166 10.53 -1.50 -5.06
C THR A 166 11.61 -2.30 -5.76
N LYS A 167 12.16 -1.79 -6.89
CA LYS A 167 13.23 -2.46 -7.64
C LYS A 167 14.51 -2.61 -6.83
N ALA A 168 14.91 -1.55 -6.10
CA ALA A 168 16.11 -1.58 -5.25
C ALA A 168 15.95 -2.60 -4.12
N LEU A 169 14.83 -2.55 -3.38
CA LEU A 169 14.55 -3.49 -2.30
C LEU A 169 14.45 -4.94 -2.81
N ALA A 170 13.86 -5.17 -3.99
CA ALA A 170 13.78 -6.51 -4.58
C ALA A 170 15.16 -7.07 -4.95
N LEU A 171 16.09 -6.22 -5.38
CA LEU A 171 17.47 -6.62 -5.66
C LEU A 171 18.21 -7.01 -4.37
N GLU A 172 18.13 -6.16 -3.35
CA GLU A 172 18.79 -6.39 -2.07
C GLU A 172 18.18 -7.55 -1.28
N GLY A 173 16.86 -7.76 -1.39
CA GLY A 173 16.11 -8.80 -0.69
C GLY A 173 16.50 -10.24 -1.06
N ARG A 174 17.02 -10.46 -2.27
CA ARG A 174 17.35 -11.79 -2.80
C ARG A 174 18.30 -12.57 -1.90
N ALA A 175 19.30 -11.91 -1.34
CA ALA A 175 20.29 -12.55 -0.45
C ALA A 175 19.72 -12.92 0.94
N HIS A 176 18.47 -12.56 1.21
CA HIS A 176 17.86 -12.69 2.54
C HIS A 176 16.47 -13.35 2.48
N ASP A 177 16.10 -13.95 1.35
CA ASP A 177 14.77 -14.55 1.11
C ASP A 177 13.60 -13.56 1.35
N ILE A 178 13.85 -12.27 1.07
CA ILE A 178 12.85 -11.21 1.16
C ILE A 178 12.32 -10.92 -0.25
N ALA A 179 11.09 -11.34 -0.51
CA ALA A 179 10.39 -11.06 -1.77
C ALA A 179 9.79 -9.65 -1.72
N VAL A 180 10.12 -8.81 -2.69
CA VAL A 180 9.57 -7.45 -2.77
C VAL A 180 8.85 -7.25 -4.08
N GLY A 181 7.62 -6.76 -4.01
CA GLY A 181 6.79 -6.48 -5.17
C GLY A 181 5.96 -5.20 -5.02
N GLN A 182 5.32 -4.83 -6.11
CA GLN A 182 4.45 -3.66 -6.21
C GLN A 182 3.12 -4.05 -6.85
N ILE A 183 2.02 -3.55 -6.27
CA ILE A 183 0.71 -3.64 -6.89
C ILE A 183 0.30 -2.27 -7.42
N ASP A 184 0.14 -2.14 -8.73
CA ASP A 184 -0.28 -0.92 -9.41
C ASP A 184 -1.79 -0.95 -9.60
N ILE A 185 -2.47 -0.02 -8.95
CA ILE A 185 -3.93 -0.02 -8.88
C ILE A 185 -4.49 1.13 -9.71
N GLY A 186 -5.50 0.80 -10.52
CA GLY A 186 -6.27 1.77 -11.30
C GLY A 186 -7.69 1.88 -10.79
N ASN A 187 -8.06 3.06 -10.25
CA ASN A 187 -9.43 3.43 -9.87
C ASN A 187 -10.15 2.42 -8.95
N ALA A 188 -9.52 1.98 -7.85
CA ALA A 188 -10.27 1.28 -6.80
C ALA A 188 -11.26 2.24 -6.13
N ALA A 189 -12.51 1.81 -5.95
CA ALA A 189 -13.56 2.61 -5.30
C ALA A 189 -13.24 2.75 -3.80
N THR A 190 -12.76 3.92 -3.43
CA THR A 190 -12.38 4.30 -2.06
C THR A 190 -12.69 5.78 -1.85
N GLU A 191 -12.59 6.26 -0.62
CA GLU A 191 -12.72 7.69 -0.31
C GLU A 191 -11.68 8.53 -1.10
N LEU A 192 -10.49 8.00 -1.35
CA LEU A 192 -9.43 8.66 -2.13
C LEU A 192 -9.82 8.90 -3.59
N THR A 193 -10.63 8.03 -4.16
CA THR A 193 -11.01 8.02 -5.59
C THR A 193 -12.47 8.39 -5.83
N ALA A 194 -13.21 8.79 -4.80
CA ALA A 194 -14.66 9.06 -4.89
C ALA A 194 -15.03 10.08 -5.99
N GLY A 195 -14.16 11.09 -6.23
CA GLY A 195 -14.37 12.08 -7.30
C GLY A 195 -14.17 11.54 -8.72
N ILE A 196 -13.41 10.47 -8.91
CA ILE A 196 -13.03 9.95 -10.24
C ILE A 196 -14.25 9.34 -10.94
N ALA A 197 -15.11 8.66 -10.20
CA ALA A 197 -16.34 8.09 -10.74
C ALA A 197 -17.34 9.17 -11.24
N ALA A 198 -17.32 10.36 -10.61
CA ALA A 198 -18.14 11.49 -11.03
C ALA A 198 -17.53 12.24 -12.22
N GLY A 199 -16.21 12.34 -12.30
CA GLY A 199 -15.51 12.97 -13.42
C GLY A 199 -14.01 13.16 -13.14
N ALA A 200 -13.18 12.68 -14.05
CA ALA A 200 -11.74 12.88 -14.05
C ALA A 200 -11.29 13.71 -15.25
N VAL A 201 -10.37 14.64 -15.03
CA VAL A 201 -9.75 15.43 -16.10
C VAL A 201 -8.94 14.48 -16.99
N GLN A 202 -9.21 14.52 -18.30
CA GLN A 202 -8.52 13.73 -19.31
C GLN A 202 -7.35 14.52 -19.90
N ALA A 203 -6.48 13.84 -20.65
CA ALA A 203 -5.33 14.48 -21.31
C ALA A 203 -5.71 15.58 -22.29
N ASP A 204 -6.90 15.50 -22.91
CA ASP A 204 -7.46 16.51 -23.80
C ASP A 204 -8.16 17.68 -23.08
N GLY A 205 -8.10 17.71 -21.73
CA GLY A 205 -8.76 18.71 -20.89
C GLY A 205 -10.25 18.45 -20.64
N SER A 206 -10.87 17.48 -21.30
CA SER A 206 -12.27 17.13 -21.02
C SER A 206 -12.41 16.46 -19.64
N VAL A 207 -13.61 16.54 -19.04
CA VAL A 207 -13.94 15.85 -17.80
C VAL A 207 -14.88 14.70 -18.11
N ARG A 208 -14.49 13.48 -17.78
CA ARG A 208 -15.29 12.28 -18.04
C ARG A 208 -15.28 11.35 -16.82
N PRO A 209 -16.41 10.68 -16.51
CA PRO A 209 -16.42 9.61 -15.52
C PRO A 209 -15.51 8.46 -15.96
N GLU A 210 -14.79 7.88 -15.01
CA GLU A 210 -13.99 6.69 -15.28
C GLU A 210 -14.49 5.51 -14.44
N PRO A 211 -14.48 4.29 -15.02
CA PRO A 211 -14.86 3.08 -14.29
C PRO A 211 -13.98 2.86 -13.06
N THR A 212 -14.58 2.33 -12.01
CA THR A 212 -13.90 1.91 -10.78
C THR A 212 -14.08 0.41 -10.53
N ILE A 213 -13.21 -0.18 -9.74
CA ILE A 213 -13.35 -1.55 -9.23
C ILE A 213 -13.56 -1.53 -7.72
N ASP A 214 -14.25 -2.53 -7.18
CA ASP A 214 -14.36 -2.70 -5.74
C ASP A 214 -12.98 -3.00 -5.13
N ALA A 215 -12.69 -2.38 -3.98
CA ALA A 215 -11.43 -2.57 -3.27
C ALA A 215 -11.19 -4.03 -2.84
N SER A 216 -12.25 -4.81 -2.67
CA SER A 216 -12.17 -6.25 -2.35
C SER A 216 -11.47 -7.07 -3.43
N HIS A 217 -11.58 -6.69 -4.71
CA HIS A 217 -10.86 -7.36 -5.79
C HIS A 217 -9.33 -7.17 -5.66
N VAL A 218 -8.90 -5.96 -5.30
CA VAL A 218 -7.48 -5.69 -5.04
C VAL A 218 -7.00 -6.45 -3.80
N ALA A 219 -7.80 -6.43 -2.72
CA ALA A 219 -7.49 -7.16 -1.50
C ALA A 219 -7.36 -8.69 -1.76
N ALA A 220 -8.24 -9.26 -2.59
CA ALA A 220 -8.14 -10.67 -2.99
C ALA A 220 -6.83 -10.99 -3.73
N MET A 221 -6.36 -10.10 -4.63
CA MET A 221 -5.07 -10.28 -5.30
C MET A 221 -3.89 -10.24 -4.31
N ILE A 222 -3.96 -9.38 -3.31
CA ILE A 222 -2.94 -9.32 -2.24
C ILE A 222 -2.94 -10.64 -1.44
N VAL A 223 -4.12 -11.15 -1.03
CA VAL A 223 -4.23 -12.45 -0.34
C VAL A 223 -3.61 -13.57 -1.17
N GLN A 224 -3.89 -13.64 -2.48
CA GLN A 224 -3.27 -14.62 -3.37
C GLN A 224 -1.75 -14.46 -3.46
N THR A 225 -1.26 -13.21 -3.53
CA THR A 225 0.18 -12.93 -3.63
C THR A 225 0.94 -13.36 -2.37
N ILE A 226 0.37 -13.14 -1.18
CA ILE A 226 1.04 -13.55 0.07
C ILE A 226 0.94 -15.04 0.35
N ALA A 227 0.02 -15.75 -0.29
CA ALA A 227 -0.10 -17.22 -0.21
C ALA A 227 0.96 -17.95 -1.05
N LEU A 228 1.65 -17.25 -1.94
CA LEU A 228 2.73 -17.83 -2.74
C LEU A 228 3.91 -18.24 -1.85
N PRO A 229 4.62 -19.32 -2.19
CA PRO A 229 5.80 -19.74 -1.45
C PRO A 229 6.92 -18.70 -1.55
N SER A 230 7.90 -18.76 -0.64
CA SER A 230 8.94 -17.73 -0.48
C SER A 230 9.82 -17.55 -1.71
N GLU A 231 10.06 -18.65 -2.46
CA GLU A 231 10.85 -18.63 -3.69
C GLU A 231 10.13 -18.01 -4.89
N VAL A 232 8.81 -17.73 -4.76
CA VAL A 232 8.03 -17.09 -5.82
C VAL A 232 7.79 -15.63 -5.49
N ASN A 233 8.22 -14.73 -6.37
CA ASN A 233 7.92 -13.30 -6.27
C ASN A 233 7.01 -12.84 -7.41
N VAL A 234 6.13 -11.88 -7.12
CA VAL A 234 5.36 -11.11 -8.09
C VAL A 234 5.91 -9.67 -8.06
N PRO A 235 6.91 -9.35 -8.91
CA PRO A 235 7.58 -8.06 -8.84
C PRO A 235 6.65 -6.88 -9.14
N PHE A 236 5.75 -7.05 -10.13
CA PHE A 236 4.75 -6.05 -10.51
C PHE A 236 3.44 -6.72 -10.87
N LEU A 237 2.35 -6.22 -10.32
CA LEU A 237 0.99 -6.64 -10.62
C LEU A 237 0.14 -5.40 -10.88
N THR A 238 -0.51 -5.30 -12.03
CA THR A 238 -1.42 -4.20 -12.34
C THR A 238 -2.86 -4.69 -12.28
N VAL A 239 -3.70 -4.02 -11.48
CA VAL A 239 -5.13 -4.32 -11.31
C VAL A 239 -5.95 -3.06 -11.51
N MET A 240 -6.87 -3.08 -12.46
CA MET A 240 -7.68 -1.91 -12.81
C MET A 240 -9.06 -2.29 -13.34
N ALA A 241 -9.97 -1.32 -13.43
CA ALA A 241 -11.25 -1.52 -14.11
C ALA A 241 -11.01 -1.81 -15.60
N ASN A 242 -11.67 -2.84 -16.14
CA ASN A 242 -11.48 -3.25 -17.55
C ASN A 242 -11.77 -2.13 -18.56
N GLY A 243 -12.78 -1.28 -18.28
CA GLY A 243 -13.13 -0.14 -19.13
C GLY A 243 -12.34 1.14 -18.87
N MET A 244 -11.29 1.09 -18.03
CA MET A 244 -10.50 2.27 -17.71
C MET A 244 -9.62 2.70 -18.88
N PRO A 245 -9.58 4.01 -19.24
CA PRO A 245 -8.75 4.50 -20.34
C PRO A 245 -7.27 4.55 -19.91
N TYR A 246 -6.61 3.42 -19.85
CA TYR A 246 -5.19 3.26 -19.52
C TYR A 246 -4.38 2.80 -20.73
N MET A 247 -4.76 1.65 -21.31
CA MET A 247 -4.20 1.19 -22.59
C MET A 247 -4.72 2.07 -23.73
N GLY A 248 -3.82 2.58 -24.58
CA GLY A 248 -4.18 3.50 -25.66
C GLY A 248 -4.40 4.94 -25.21
N ARG A 249 -4.06 5.29 -23.99
CA ARG A 249 -3.93 6.67 -23.54
C ARG A 249 -2.65 7.23 -24.15
N GLY A 250 -2.77 7.99 -25.21
CA GLY A 250 -1.66 8.62 -25.92
C GLY A 250 -2.03 10.01 -26.36
#